data_f97b0bc30ac013ebba962f751947ad22
#
_entry.id   f97b0bc30ac013ebba962f751947ad22
#
_cell.length_a   1.000
_cell.length_b   1.000
_cell.length_c   1.000
_cell.angle_alpha   90.00
_cell.angle_beta   90.00
_cell.angle_gamma   90.00
#
_symmetry.space_group_name_H-M   'P 1'
#
loop_
_entity.id
_entity.type
_entity.pdbx_description
1 polymer ?
#
loop_
_entity_poly.entity_id
_entity_poly.type
_entity_poly.pdbx_seq_one_letter_code
_entity_poly.pdbx_strand_id
1 'polypeptide(L)'
;MTVDFCAQLPPKTVIPVLQIGSVEEAVPLAAALIEGGLQVLEITLRTDAAEQSARNIIRAFPDVLVGIGTVRDESGLQKALSVGAGFAVSPGATPELLAAAVRCGLPFLPGVSTVSEVMVARSAGFTSQKLFPATNLGGTAMLRSLRALFE
;
A
#
# COMPACT_ATOMS: atom_id res chain seq x y z
N MET A 1 15.18 10.99 0.10
CA MET A 1 15.02 10.11 1.28
C MET A 1 13.63 9.51 1.17
N THR A 2 13.51 8.19 1.33
CA THR A 2 12.20 7.52 1.36
C THR A 2 11.49 7.86 2.67
N VAL A 3 10.18 8.08 2.59
CA VAL A 3 9.35 8.27 3.78
C VAL A 3 8.93 6.89 4.28
N ASP A 4 9.27 6.55 5.52
CA ASP A 4 8.78 5.31 6.13
C ASP A 4 7.30 5.46 6.45
N PHE A 5 6.48 4.83 5.61
CA PHE A 5 5.02 4.88 5.73
C PHE A 5 4.52 4.32 7.06
N CYS A 6 5.05 3.16 7.48
CA CYS A 6 4.55 2.50 8.69
C CYS A 6 4.91 3.27 9.98
N ALA A 7 6.00 4.05 9.97
CA ALA A 7 6.37 4.89 11.10
C ALA A 7 5.37 6.03 11.36
N GLN A 8 4.52 6.35 10.38
CA GLN A 8 3.49 7.39 10.50
C GLN A 8 2.16 6.83 11.05
N LEU A 9 2.03 5.51 11.16
CA LEU A 9 0.80 4.86 11.59
C LEU A 9 0.87 4.45 13.06
N PRO A 10 -0.26 4.47 13.78
CA PRO A 10 -0.34 3.85 15.09
C PRO A 10 0.08 2.37 15.05
N PRO A 11 0.72 1.85 16.11
CA PRO A 11 1.04 0.43 16.18
C PRO A 11 -0.19 -0.45 15.98
N LYS A 12 -0.03 -1.54 15.24
CA LYS A 12 -1.10 -2.52 14.95
C LYS A 12 -2.25 -1.96 14.11
N THR A 13 -2.02 -0.92 13.31
CA THR A 13 -3.00 -0.42 12.35
C THR A 13 -3.42 -1.53 11.38
N VAL A 14 -4.72 -1.70 11.21
CA VAL A 14 -5.30 -2.60 10.20
C VAL A 14 -5.59 -1.78 8.95
N ILE A 15 -5.09 -2.23 7.82
CA ILE A 15 -5.32 -1.60 6.51
C ILE A 15 -6.14 -2.58 5.67
N PRO A 16 -7.46 -2.36 5.49
CA PRO A 16 -8.26 -3.20 4.60
C PRO A 16 -7.82 -2.99 3.15
N VAL A 17 -7.70 -4.10 2.41
CA VAL A 17 -7.34 -4.10 0.99
C VAL A 17 -8.61 -4.27 0.19
N LEU A 18 -9.04 -3.20 -0.49
CA LEU A 18 -10.33 -3.10 -1.14
C LEU A 18 -10.20 -3.31 -2.65
N GLN A 19 -11.06 -4.16 -3.19
CA GLN A 19 -11.31 -4.26 -4.62
C GLN A 19 -12.74 -3.78 -4.88
N ILE A 20 -12.87 -2.57 -5.42
CA ILE A 20 -14.16 -1.90 -5.62
C ILE A 20 -14.63 -2.18 -7.05
N GLY A 21 -15.79 -2.79 -7.19
CA GLY A 21 -16.36 -3.20 -8.48
C GLY A 21 -17.06 -2.09 -9.21
N SER A 22 -17.71 -1.16 -8.50
CA SER A 22 -18.39 0.00 -9.07
C SER A 22 -18.09 1.27 -8.28
N VAL A 23 -18.19 2.41 -8.98
CA VAL A 23 -17.92 3.73 -8.36
C VAL A 23 -18.98 4.07 -7.31
N GLU A 24 -20.21 3.61 -7.50
CA GLU A 24 -21.35 3.88 -6.63
C GLU A 24 -21.23 3.23 -5.26
N GLU A 25 -20.59 2.06 -5.17
CA GLU A 25 -20.38 1.37 -3.89
C GLU A 25 -19.21 1.94 -3.06
N ALA A 26 -18.34 2.73 -3.67
CA ALA A 26 -17.09 3.18 -3.08
C ALA A 26 -17.28 3.96 -1.76
N VAL A 27 -18.09 5.01 -1.79
CA VAL A 27 -18.32 5.88 -0.62
C VAL A 27 -19.12 5.17 0.47
N PRO A 28 -20.21 4.43 0.17
CA PRO A 28 -20.91 3.63 1.19
C PRO A 28 -20.03 2.57 1.86
N LEU A 29 -19.20 1.86 1.09
CA LEU A 29 -18.26 0.88 1.64
C LEU A 29 -17.24 1.54 2.57
N ALA A 30 -16.63 2.64 2.13
CA ALA A 30 -15.69 3.39 2.96
C ALA A 30 -16.36 3.90 4.26
N ALA A 31 -17.57 4.45 4.17
CA ALA A 31 -18.31 4.92 5.33
C ALA A 31 -18.49 3.82 6.38
N ALA A 32 -18.93 2.62 5.97
CA ALA A 32 -19.11 1.50 6.88
C ALA A 32 -17.80 1.06 7.57
N LEU A 33 -16.68 1.06 6.82
CA LEU A 33 -15.36 0.73 7.37
C LEU A 33 -14.86 1.78 8.37
N ILE A 34 -15.09 3.05 8.07
CA ILE A 34 -14.73 4.18 8.93
C ILE A 34 -15.58 4.18 10.21
N GLU A 35 -16.88 3.91 10.10
CA GLU A 35 -17.76 3.74 11.25
C GLU A 35 -17.32 2.57 12.13
N GLY A 36 -16.75 1.51 11.53
CA GLY A 36 -16.08 0.40 12.22
C GLY A 36 -14.72 0.75 12.84
N GLY A 37 -14.27 2.01 12.74
CA GLY A 37 -13.03 2.52 13.36
C GLY A 37 -11.78 2.44 12.48
N LEU A 38 -11.90 2.11 11.19
CA LEU A 38 -10.75 2.08 10.27
C LEU A 38 -10.47 3.49 9.71
N GLN A 39 -9.22 3.92 9.80
CA GLN A 39 -8.80 5.26 9.33
C GLN A 39 -7.78 5.21 8.19
N VAL A 40 -7.41 4.02 7.75
CA VAL A 40 -6.48 3.81 6.63
C VAL A 40 -7.10 2.78 5.68
N LEU A 41 -7.19 3.10 4.39
CA LEU A 41 -7.81 2.23 3.38
C LEU A 41 -6.85 2.05 2.20
N GLU A 42 -6.66 0.79 1.71
CA GLU A 42 -5.92 0.48 0.48
C GLU A 42 -6.92 0.15 -0.63
N ILE A 43 -6.98 0.94 -1.72
CA ILE A 43 -7.82 0.67 -2.89
C ILE A 43 -6.95 0.13 -4.00
N THR A 44 -7.26 -1.07 -4.48
CA THR A 44 -6.42 -1.77 -5.46
C THR A 44 -6.76 -1.39 -6.90
N LEU A 45 -5.73 -1.16 -7.74
CA LEU A 45 -5.87 -0.94 -9.19
C LEU A 45 -6.19 -2.25 -9.93
N ARG A 46 -7.25 -2.95 -9.51
CA ARG A 46 -7.69 -4.23 -10.10
C ARG A 46 -8.99 -4.12 -10.89
N THR A 47 -9.61 -2.96 -10.88
CA THR A 47 -10.87 -2.67 -11.57
C THR A 47 -10.79 -1.30 -12.25
N ASP A 48 -11.61 -1.10 -13.27
CA ASP A 48 -11.72 0.20 -13.95
C ASP A 48 -12.31 1.29 -13.04
N ALA A 49 -13.08 0.89 -12.03
CA ALA A 49 -13.68 1.80 -11.05
C ALA A 49 -12.67 2.35 -10.02
N ALA A 50 -11.49 1.74 -9.88
CA ALA A 50 -10.57 1.98 -8.75
C ALA A 50 -10.15 3.46 -8.60
N GLU A 51 -9.70 4.11 -9.67
CA GLU A 51 -9.21 5.50 -9.62
C GLU A 51 -10.33 6.48 -9.24
N GLN A 52 -11.49 6.34 -9.85
CA GLN A 52 -12.63 7.22 -9.55
C GLN A 52 -13.17 6.97 -8.14
N SER A 53 -13.21 5.71 -7.70
CA SER A 53 -13.57 5.32 -6.35
C SER A 53 -12.65 5.95 -5.31
N ALA A 54 -11.33 5.89 -5.53
CA ALA A 54 -10.35 6.50 -4.64
C ALA A 54 -10.55 8.02 -4.53
N ARG A 55 -10.75 8.71 -5.66
CA ARG A 55 -11.05 10.17 -5.68
C ARG A 55 -12.30 10.51 -4.87
N ASN A 56 -13.35 9.72 -5.04
CA ASN A 56 -14.63 9.95 -4.36
C ASN A 56 -14.49 9.75 -2.85
N ILE A 57 -13.78 8.70 -2.41
CA ILE A 57 -13.53 8.41 -1.00
C ILE A 57 -12.67 9.51 -0.37
N ILE A 58 -11.55 9.90 -1.00
CA ILE A 58 -10.67 10.97 -0.52
C ILE A 58 -11.45 12.29 -0.34
N ARG A 59 -12.33 12.60 -1.28
CA ARG A 59 -13.16 13.81 -1.21
C ARG A 59 -14.20 13.75 -0.11
N ALA A 60 -14.83 12.57 0.09
CA ALA A 60 -15.88 12.39 1.09
C ALA A 60 -15.33 12.31 2.52
N PHE A 61 -14.11 11.80 2.70
CA PHE A 61 -13.48 11.55 4.00
C PHE A 61 -12.05 12.11 4.04
N PRO A 62 -11.87 13.44 4.12
CA PRO A 62 -10.54 14.07 4.03
C PRO A 62 -9.60 13.71 5.18
N ASP A 63 -10.13 13.25 6.32
CA ASP A 63 -9.34 12.84 7.49
C ASP A 63 -8.92 11.36 7.43
N VAL A 64 -9.35 10.61 6.42
CA VAL A 64 -9.00 9.19 6.24
C VAL A 64 -7.82 9.07 5.29
N LEU A 65 -6.83 8.29 5.70
CA LEU A 65 -5.65 8.04 4.88
C LEU A 65 -5.97 6.97 3.81
N VAL A 66 -6.09 7.39 2.57
CA VAL A 66 -6.38 6.51 1.45
C VAL A 66 -5.12 6.27 0.63
N GLY A 67 -4.80 5.01 0.38
CA GLY A 67 -3.71 4.59 -0.47
C GLY A 67 -4.17 3.79 -1.70
N ILE A 68 -3.28 3.72 -2.69
CA ILE A 68 -3.47 2.92 -3.91
C ILE A 68 -2.62 1.66 -3.84
N GLY A 69 -3.28 0.50 -3.93
CA GLY A 69 -2.65 -0.82 -3.97
C GLY A 69 -2.56 -1.40 -5.38
N THR A 70 -1.82 -2.49 -5.48
CA THR A 70 -1.56 -3.18 -6.76
C THR A 70 -0.79 -2.29 -7.77
N VAL A 71 0.02 -1.38 -7.25
CA VAL A 71 0.96 -0.60 -8.06
C VAL A 71 2.08 -1.53 -8.55
N ARG A 72 2.26 -1.66 -9.88
CA ARG A 72 3.22 -2.60 -10.47
C ARG A 72 4.32 -1.93 -11.28
N ASP A 73 4.14 -0.65 -11.57
CA ASP A 73 5.02 0.16 -12.42
C ASP A 73 4.89 1.66 -12.11
N GLU A 74 5.66 2.48 -12.81
CA GLU A 74 5.64 3.94 -12.67
C GLU A 74 4.27 4.53 -13.04
N SER A 75 3.54 3.95 -14.00
CA SER A 75 2.18 4.40 -14.34
C SER A 75 1.24 4.26 -13.16
N GLY A 76 1.32 3.17 -12.40
CA GLY A 76 0.55 2.99 -11.17
C GLY A 76 0.88 4.03 -10.09
N LEU A 77 2.15 4.44 -9.96
CA LEU A 77 2.56 5.54 -9.07
C LEU A 77 1.95 6.88 -9.51
N GLN A 78 1.97 7.16 -10.82
CA GLN A 78 1.36 8.38 -11.36
C GLN A 78 -0.16 8.41 -11.13
N LYS A 79 -0.83 7.26 -11.25
CA LYS A 79 -2.25 7.14 -10.90
C LYS A 79 -2.49 7.45 -9.41
N ALA A 80 -1.67 6.89 -8.51
CA ALA A 80 -1.76 7.18 -7.09
C ALA A 80 -1.62 8.68 -6.79
N LEU A 81 -0.63 9.35 -7.39
CA LEU A 81 -0.46 10.81 -7.29
C LEU A 81 -1.68 11.55 -7.82
N SER A 82 -2.17 11.17 -9.00
CA SER A 82 -3.26 11.87 -9.69
C SER A 82 -4.58 11.82 -8.94
N VAL A 83 -4.82 10.77 -8.15
CA VAL A 83 -6.03 10.66 -7.31
C VAL A 83 -5.90 11.37 -5.97
N GLY A 84 -4.69 11.83 -5.60
CA GLY A 84 -4.40 12.44 -4.31
C GLY A 84 -4.22 11.43 -3.17
N ALA A 85 -3.74 10.21 -3.50
CA ALA A 85 -3.48 9.20 -2.49
C ALA A 85 -2.37 9.62 -1.52
N GLY A 86 -2.51 9.25 -0.25
CA GLY A 86 -1.52 9.51 0.78
C GLY A 86 -0.38 8.49 0.81
N PHE A 87 -0.55 7.33 0.17
CA PHE A 87 0.48 6.30 0.02
C PHE A 87 0.20 5.37 -1.16
N ALA A 88 1.21 4.58 -1.54
CA ALA A 88 1.06 3.53 -2.54
C ALA A 88 1.65 2.19 -2.05
N VAL A 89 1.09 1.08 -2.56
CA VAL A 89 1.48 -0.28 -2.17
C VAL A 89 1.63 -1.16 -3.42
N SER A 90 2.69 -1.94 -3.48
CA SER A 90 2.89 -2.92 -4.56
C SER A 90 2.76 -4.37 -4.09
N PRO A 91 2.39 -5.30 -4.97
CA PRO A 91 2.40 -6.73 -4.65
C PRO A 91 3.81 -7.35 -4.64
N GLY A 92 4.73 -6.73 -5.35
CA GLY A 92 6.16 -7.05 -5.46
C GLY A 92 6.88 -5.80 -5.94
N ALA A 93 8.20 -5.75 -5.90
CA ALA A 93 8.94 -4.55 -6.27
C ALA A 93 10.20 -4.88 -7.07
N THR A 94 10.22 -4.46 -8.35
CA THR A 94 11.43 -4.49 -9.16
C THR A 94 12.35 -3.31 -8.81
N PRO A 95 13.67 -3.38 -9.12
CA PRO A 95 14.57 -2.24 -8.93
C PRO A 95 14.08 -0.96 -9.61
N GLU A 96 13.48 -1.06 -10.80
CA GLU A 96 12.92 0.06 -11.55
C GLU A 96 11.75 0.70 -10.82
N LEU A 97 10.84 -0.11 -10.27
CA LEU A 97 9.70 0.38 -9.48
C LEU A 97 10.17 1.04 -8.18
N LEU A 98 11.15 0.46 -7.49
CA LEU A 98 11.73 1.06 -6.29
C LEU A 98 12.37 2.41 -6.61
N ALA A 99 13.15 2.50 -7.70
CA ALA A 99 13.74 3.75 -8.13
C ALA A 99 12.68 4.81 -8.50
N ALA A 100 11.62 4.40 -9.19
CA ALA A 100 10.49 5.29 -9.52
C ALA A 100 9.76 5.77 -8.25
N ALA A 101 9.55 4.91 -7.27
CA ALA A 101 8.91 5.27 -6.00
C ALA A 101 9.75 6.29 -5.21
N VAL A 102 11.09 6.15 -5.20
CA VAL A 102 12.00 7.14 -4.60
C VAL A 102 11.86 8.50 -5.29
N ARG A 103 11.81 8.53 -6.62
CA ARG A 103 11.64 9.79 -7.39
C ARG A 103 10.28 10.44 -7.19
N CYS A 104 9.25 9.61 -7.08
CA CYS A 104 7.87 10.03 -6.91
C CYS A 104 7.63 10.77 -5.59
N GLY A 105 8.35 10.39 -4.52
CA GLY A 105 8.23 11.01 -3.20
C GLY A 105 6.95 10.66 -2.43
N LEU A 106 6.05 9.85 -3.02
CA LEU A 106 4.87 9.35 -2.32
C LEU A 106 5.30 8.25 -1.32
N PRO A 107 4.80 8.23 -0.07
CA PRO A 107 5.02 7.10 0.83
C PRO A 107 4.69 5.77 0.14
N PHE A 108 5.63 4.84 0.13
CA PHE A 108 5.50 3.60 -0.64
C PHE A 108 5.83 2.38 0.19
N LEU A 109 4.96 1.37 0.13
CA LEU A 109 5.13 0.08 0.80
C LEU A 109 5.38 -1.02 -0.24
N PRO A 110 6.64 -1.38 -0.52
CA PRO A 110 6.96 -2.41 -1.49
C PRO A 110 6.59 -3.80 -1.00
N GLY A 111 5.99 -4.60 -1.89
CA GLY A 111 5.75 -6.03 -1.67
C GLY A 111 7.06 -6.83 -1.78
N VAL A 112 7.24 -7.82 -0.90
CA VAL A 112 8.38 -8.73 -0.88
C VAL A 112 7.93 -10.13 -0.52
N SER A 113 8.59 -11.14 -1.10
CA SER A 113 8.30 -12.57 -0.90
C SER A 113 9.50 -13.36 -0.40
N THR A 114 10.70 -12.85 -0.60
CA THR A 114 11.97 -13.54 -0.31
C THR A 114 12.93 -12.65 0.48
N VAL A 115 13.92 -13.29 1.13
CA VAL A 115 15.02 -12.58 1.81
C VAL A 115 15.75 -11.64 0.85
N SER A 116 16.01 -12.07 -0.39
CA SER A 116 16.70 -11.25 -1.39
C SER A 116 15.91 -10.00 -1.75
N GLU A 117 14.59 -10.12 -1.92
CA GLU A 117 13.73 -8.96 -2.20
C GLU A 117 13.68 -7.99 -1.02
N VAL A 118 13.65 -8.50 0.22
CA VAL A 118 13.79 -7.68 1.42
C VAL A 118 15.09 -6.88 1.38
N MET A 119 16.23 -7.53 1.05
CA MET A 119 17.52 -6.86 0.96
C MET A 119 17.55 -5.78 -0.13
N VAL A 120 17.00 -6.07 -1.30
CA VAL A 120 16.91 -5.11 -2.43
C VAL A 120 16.08 -3.89 -2.03
N ALA A 121 14.90 -4.10 -1.44
CA ALA A 121 14.03 -3.01 -1.00
C ALA A 121 14.69 -2.16 0.10
N ARG A 122 15.36 -2.80 1.08
CA ARG A 122 16.11 -2.09 2.13
C ARG A 122 17.27 -1.26 1.56
N SER A 123 18.01 -1.80 0.60
CA SER A 123 19.11 -1.08 -0.08
C SER A 123 18.61 0.14 -0.84
N ALA A 124 17.37 0.12 -1.33
CA ALA A 124 16.71 1.26 -1.95
C ALA A 124 16.11 2.26 -0.93
N GLY A 125 16.23 1.97 0.40
CA GLY A 125 15.80 2.86 1.48
C GLY A 125 14.41 2.55 2.05
N PHE A 126 13.75 1.45 1.63
CA PHE A 126 12.43 1.05 2.14
C PHE A 126 12.59 0.12 3.34
N THR A 127 12.47 0.68 4.55
CA THR A 127 12.58 -0.05 5.82
C THR A 127 11.29 -0.80 6.14
N SER A 128 10.14 -0.21 5.84
CA SER A 128 8.84 -0.86 5.93
C SER A 128 8.48 -1.55 4.61
N GLN A 129 8.02 -2.81 4.69
CA GLN A 129 7.75 -3.65 3.53
C GLN A 129 6.51 -4.52 3.79
N LYS A 130 5.82 -4.92 2.72
CA LYS A 130 4.64 -5.79 2.77
C LYS A 130 5.04 -7.22 2.43
N LEU A 131 4.92 -8.16 3.38
CA LEU A 131 5.04 -9.59 3.04
C LEU A 131 3.82 -10.01 2.20
N PHE A 132 4.04 -10.40 0.92
CA PHE A 132 2.95 -10.76 0.02
C PHE A 132 3.38 -11.84 -0.99
N PRO A 133 2.52 -12.84 -1.25
CA PRO A 133 1.26 -13.17 -0.56
C PRO A 133 1.51 -13.91 0.76
N ALA A 134 1.22 -13.27 1.89
CA ALA A 134 1.68 -13.71 3.22
C ALA A 134 1.29 -15.16 3.57
N THR A 135 0.05 -15.56 3.35
CA THR A 135 -0.44 -16.90 3.68
C THR A 135 0.33 -17.99 2.94
N ASN A 136 0.58 -17.78 1.64
CA ASN A 136 1.29 -18.74 0.78
C ASN A 136 2.77 -18.88 1.15
N LEU A 137 3.33 -17.86 1.81
CA LEU A 137 4.74 -17.81 2.24
C LEU A 137 4.95 -18.26 3.70
N GLY A 138 3.93 -18.83 4.34
CA GLY A 138 4.02 -19.28 5.73
C GLY A 138 3.67 -18.21 6.78
N GLY A 139 3.14 -17.07 6.38
CA GLY A 139 2.58 -16.05 7.26
C GLY A 139 3.52 -15.62 8.38
N THR A 140 3.08 -15.76 9.63
CA THR A 140 3.85 -15.35 10.81
C THR A 140 5.16 -16.13 11.01
N ALA A 141 5.27 -17.36 10.49
CA ALA A 141 6.52 -18.12 10.54
C ALA A 141 7.60 -17.47 9.68
N MET A 142 7.24 -17.05 8.45
CA MET A 142 8.13 -16.30 7.58
C MET A 142 8.54 -14.96 8.19
N LEU A 143 7.60 -14.23 8.79
CA LEU A 143 7.91 -12.96 9.47
C LEU A 143 8.92 -13.16 10.61
N ARG A 144 8.79 -14.21 11.43
CA ARG A 144 9.77 -14.53 12.49
C ARG A 144 11.16 -14.80 11.92
N SER A 145 11.23 -15.54 10.81
CA SER A 145 12.52 -15.82 10.14
C SER A 145 13.17 -14.57 9.59
N LEU A 146 12.40 -13.69 8.95
CA LEU A 146 12.90 -12.41 8.42
C LEU A 146 13.36 -11.48 9.56
N ARG A 147 12.58 -11.42 10.64
CA ARG A 147 12.93 -10.62 11.82
C ARG A 147 14.28 -11.01 12.40
N ALA A 148 14.55 -12.30 12.54
CA ALA A 148 15.83 -12.80 13.05
C ALA A 148 17.06 -12.40 12.19
N LEU A 149 16.84 -12.02 10.92
CA LEU A 149 17.91 -11.62 9.99
C LEU A 149 18.12 -10.10 9.93
N PHE A 150 17.12 -9.29 10.27
CA PHE A 150 17.11 -7.85 9.98
C PHE A 150 16.89 -6.96 11.22
N GLU A 151 16.69 -7.53 12.39
CA GLU A 151 16.74 -6.89 13.72
C GLU A 151 17.99 -7.33 14.48
#